data_8b9d1f6eba8d5caf19c6d63b48fe0f2a
#
_entry.id   8b9d1f6eba8d5caf19c6d63b48fe0f2a
#
_cell.length_a   1.000
_cell.length_b   1.000
_cell.length_c   1.000
_cell.angle_alpha   90.00
_cell.angle_beta   90.00
_cell.angle_gamma   90.00
#
_symmetry.space_group_name_H-M   'P 1'
#
loop_
_entity.id
_entity.type
_entity.pdbx_description
1 polymer ?
#
loop_
_entity_poly.entity_id
_entity_poly.type
_entity_poly.pdbx_seq_one_letter_code
_entity_poly.pdbx_strand_id
1 'polypeptide(L)'
;LNPTDLQVEIKARPPGEAVALAARMVQHRPGPFLGAWAFYTLGTVAVGHLLLRVLHLHWAWVLALVPLLAPIFSLPMTTTAGHLVFSPRVAFRTVAATTIRRGAPFLLLFVANRVLTLLGLAAFVVPGLYLWRASWFLGPVVTLEGSSMEASFRRGRRFAIGFHGHVFGHAFNAAMLLVYLTIAFTSLAHFLVAKVFGQTFTALAELPLQDGYYAYITLVGFALAAPFVTLVWFFVYLDVRIRKEGWDLEIAFRSRAAKMEQGHA
;
A
#
# COMPACT_ATOMS: atom_id res chain seq x y z
N LEU A 1 1.94 18.68 -13.26
CA LEU A 1 1.12 17.56 -13.73
C LEU A 1 0.13 18.12 -14.74
N ASN A 2 0.18 17.66 -15.99
CA ASN A 2 -0.67 18.18 -17.04
C ASN A 2 -2.02 17.44 -17.02
N PRO A 3 -3.15 18.12 -16.81
CA PRO A 3 -4.45 17.47 -16.70
C PRO A 3 -4.97 16.88 -18.01
N THR A 4 -4.33 17.20 -19.14
CA THR A 4 -4.68 16.66 -20.47
C THR A 4 -4.15 15.23 -20.70
N ASP A 5 -3.16 14.77 -19.92
CA ASP A 5 -2.48 13.49 -20.10
C ASP A 5 -2.99 12.39 -19.14
N LEU A 6 -4.20 12.56 -18.59
CA LEU A 6 -4.80 11.60 -17.69
C LEU A 6 -4.93 10.22 -18.32
N GLN A 7 -4.27 9.22 -17.72
CA GLN A 7 -4.31 7.82 -18.15
C GLN A 7 -5.47 7.04 -17.52
N VAL A 8 -6.11 7.60 -16.49
CA VAL A 8 -7.24 7.02 -15.78
C VAL A 8 -8.34 8.07 -15.67
N GLU A 9 -9.55 7.73 -16.08
CA GLU A 9 -10.71 8.59 -15.90
C GLU A 9 -10.94 8.85 -14.40
N ILE A 10 -10.94 10.12 -14.00
CA ILE A 10 -11.14 10.53 -12.61
C ILE A 10 -12.63 10.70 -12.37
N LYS A 11 -13.26 9.69 -11.79
CA LYS A 11 -14.66 9.67 -11.37
C LYS A 11 -14.86 8.88 -10.08
N ALA A 12 -15.94 9.18 -9.37
CA ALA A 12 -16.35 8.40 -8.21
C ALA A 12 -16.69 6.95 -8.62
N ARG A 13 -16.20 5.96 -7.88
CA ARG A 13 -16.27 4.54 -8.26
C ARG A 13 -16.85 3.66 -7.16
N PRO A 14 -17.53 2.55 -7.51
CA PRO A 14 -17.90 1.54 -6.54
C PRO A 14 -16.65 0.77 -6.04
N PRO A 15 -16.74 0.12 -4.85
CA PRO A 15 -15.59 -0.54 -4.22
C PRO A 15 -14.85 -1.56 -5.10
N GLY A 16 -15.55 -2.34 -5.93
CA GLY A 16 -14.95 -3.35 -6.80
C GLY A 16 -14.09 -2.79 -7.94
N GLU A 17 -14.37 -1.57 -8.41
CA GLU A 17 -13.61 -0.95 -9.50
C GLU A 17 -12.18 -0.60 -9.12
N ALA A 18 -11.90 -0.30 -7.85
CA ALA A 18 -10.53 -0.02 -7.40
C ALA A 18 -9.60 -1.22 -7.61
N VAL A 19 -10.09 -2.44 -7.39
CA VAL A 19 -9.36 -3.69 -7.64
C VAL A 19 -9.11 -3.89 -9.13
N ALA A 20 -10.14 -3.69 -9.95
CA ALA A 20 -10.04 -3.83 -11.42
C ALA A 20 -9.06 -2.82 -12.02
N LEU A 21 -9.05 -1.57 -11.51
CA LEU A 21 -8.11 -0.54 -11.95
C LEU A 21 -6.67 -0.88 -11.55
N ALA A 22 -6.45 -1.33 -10.32
CA ALA A 22 -5.14 -1.78 -9.85
C ALA A 22 -4.62 -2.91 -10.74
N ALA A 23 -5.45 -3.91 -11.02
CA ALA A 23 -5.09 -5.03 -11.88
C ALA A 23 -4.76 -4.59 -13.31
N ARG A 24 -5.62 -3.77 -13.94
CA ARG A 24 -5.37 -3.23 -15.28
C ARG A 24 -4.08 -2.40 -15.35
N MET A 25 -3.83 -1.57 -14.35
CA MET A 25 -2.63 -0.73 -14.32
C MET A 25 -1.35 -1.59 -14.27
N VAL A 26 -1.32 -2.64 -13.46
CA VAL A 26 -0.19 -3.58 -13.40
C VAL A 26 -0.06 -4.38 -14.68
N GLN A 27 -1.17 -4.89 -15.25
CA GLN A 27 -1.16 -5.68 -16.49
C GLN A 27 -0.66 -4.89 -17.69
N HIS A 28 -1.08 -3.63 -17.84
CA HIS A 28 -0.65 -2.80 -18.97
C HIS A 28 0.76 -2.24 -18.81
N ARG A 29 1.26 -2.08 -17.60
CA ARG A 29 2.56 -1.46 -17.30
C ARG A 29 3.29 -2.16 -16.14
N PRO A 30 3.68 -3.43 -16.28
CA PRO A 30 4.30 -4.18 -15.17
C PRO A 30 5.67 -3.62 -14.78
N GLY A 31 6.47 -3.16 -15.76
CA GLY A 31 7.86 -2.76 -15.57
C GLY A 31 8.09 -1.76 -14.42
N PRO A 32 7.41 -0.60 -14.39
CA PRO A 32 7.56 0.37 -13.30
C PRO A 32 7.23 -0.17 -11.91
N PHE A 33 6.33 -1.16 -11.83
CA PHE A 33 5.91 -1.74 -10.55
C PHE A 33 6.86 -2.82 -10.02
N LEU A 34 7.62 -3.51 -10.89
CA LEU A 34 8.48 -4.63 -10.48
C LEU A 34 9.48 -4.23 -9.38
N GLY A 35 10.15 -3.09 -9.55
CA GLY A 35 11.11 -2.59 -8.56
C GLY A 35 10.44 -2.20 -7.24
N ALA A 36 9.28 -1.53 -7.31
CA ALA A 36 8.51 -1.14 -6.13
C ALA A 36 7.94 -2.37 -5.40
N TRP A 37 7.51 -3.39 -6.17
CA TRP A 37 7.02 -4.66 -5.64
C TRP A 37 8.13 -5.43 -4.93
N ALA A 38 9.29 -5.59 -5.60
CA ALA A 38 10.45 -6.24 -5.00
C ALA A 38 10.91 -5.55 -3.73
N PHE A 39 10.99 -4.21 -3.73
CA PHE A 39 11.35 -3.43 -2.54
C PHE A 39 10.37 -3.67 -1.37
N TYR A 40 9.08 -3.67 -1.64
CA TYR A 40 8.06 -3.93 -0.62
C TYR A 40 8.17 -5.35 -0.08
N THR A 41 8.25 -6.34 -0.97
CA THR A 41 8.33 -7.76 -0.62
C THR A 41 9.58 -8.06 0.20
N LEU A 42 10.76 -7.65 -0.29
CA LEU A 42 12.04 -7.89 0.39
C LEU A 42 12.09 -7.18 1.75
N GLY A 43 11.64 -5.93 1.82
CA GLY A 43 11.56 -5.18 3.08
C GLY A 43 10.64 -5.84 4.10
N THR A 44 9.47 -6.32 3.66
CA THR A 44 8.52 -7.03 4.53
C THR A 44 9.09 -8.35 5.04
N VAL A 45 9.72 -9.14 4.18
CA VAL A 45 10.38 -10.40 4.57
C VAL A 45 11.55 -10.13 5.51
N ALA A 46 12.35 -9.10 5.25
CA ALA A 46 13.46 -8.72 6.13
C ALA A 46 13.00 -8.33 7.54
N VAL A 47 11.90 -7.53 7.64
CA VAL A 47 11.31 -7.19 8.94
C VAL A 47 10.77 -8.44 9.64
N GLY A 48 10.05 -9.31 8.93
CA GLY A 48 9.56 -10.56 9.50
C GLY A 48 10.70 -11.47 9.97
N HIS A 49 11.78 -11.57 9.20
CA HIS A 49 12.98 -12.31 9.58
C HIS A 49 13.64 -11.73 10.85
N LEU A 50 13.78 -10.39 10.91
CA LEU A 50 14.30 -9.70 12.10
C LEU A 50 13.46 -10.04 13.35
N LEU A 51 12.14 -9.98 13.24
CA LEU A 51 11.24 -10.27 14.36
C LEU A 51 11.34 -11.73 14.80
N LEU A 52 11.41 -12.67 13.84
CA LEU A 52 11.49 -14.11 14.14
C LEU A 52 12.86 -14.53 14.69
N ARG A 53 13.96 -14.06 14.08
CA ARG A 53 15.29 -14.62 14.32
C ARG A 53 16.17 -13.79 15.21
N VAL A 54 16.02 -12.47 15.20
CA VAL A 54 16.83 -11.57 16.03
C VAL A 54 16.12 -11.24 17.33
N LEU A 55 14.83 -10.94 17.26
CA LEU A 55 14.03 -10.65 18.46
C LEU A 55 13.37 -11.88 19.06
N HIS A 56 13.53 -13.05 18.45
CA HIS A 56 12.99 -14.34 18.91
C HIS A 56 11.49 -14.29 19.25
N LEU A 57 10.71 -13.48 18.51
CA LEU A 57 9.28 -13.40 18.73
C LEU A 57 8.59 -14.68 18.24
N HIS A 58 7.59 -15.11 18.98
CA HIS A 58 6.73 -16.21 18.56
C HIS A 58 6.04 -15.86 17.23
N TRP A 59 5.90 -16.83 16.33
CA TRP A 59 5.37 -16.64 14.97
C TRP A 59 4.01 -15.90 14.93
N ALA A 60 3.12 -16.14 15.91
CA ALA A 60 1.83 -15.46 15.97
C ALA A 60 1.97 -13.94 16.15
N TRP A 61 2.94 -13.48 16.97
CA TRP A 61 3.24 -12.06 17.11
C TRP A 61 3.82 -11.47 15.82
N VAL A 62 4.64 -12.23 15.10
CA VAL A 62 5.20 -11.77 13.82
C VAL A 62 4.09 -11.58 12.80
N LEU A 63 3.16 -12.55 12.67
CA LEU A 63 2.01 -12.43 11.77
C LEU A 63 1.05 -11.29 12.15
N ALA A 64 0.97 -10.92 13.43
CA ALA A 64 0.20 -9.76 13.89
C ALA A 64 0.92 -8.43 13.63
N LEU A 65 2.24 -8.37 13.86
CA LEU A 65 3.00 -7.12 13.76
C LEU A 65 3.40 -6.77 12.33
N VAL A 66 3.71 -7.76 11.48
CA VAL A 66 4.12 -7.50 10.10
C VAL A 66 3.09 -6.70 9.30
N PRO A 67 1.78 -6.98 9.33
CA PRO A 67 0.78 -6.14 8.66
C PRO A 67 0.72 -4.69 9.16
N LEU A 68 1.09 -4.46 10.43
CA LEU A 68 1.17 -3.11 10.98
C LEU A 68 2.42 -2.35 10.51
N LEU A 69 3.53 -3.06 10.28
CA LEU A 69 4.82 -2.47 9.91
C LEU A 69 5.05 -2.43 8.40
N ALA A 70 4.58 -3.43 7.66
CA ALA A 70 4.80 -3.55 6.21
C ALA A 70 4.44 -2.30 5.39
N PRO A 71 3.39 -1.50 5.72
CA PRO A 71 3.09 -0.28 4.97
C PRO A 71 4.21 0.77 4.95
N ILE A 72 5.26 0.62 5.78
CA ILE A 72 6.47 1.46 5.69
C ILE A 72 7.13 1.37 4.32
N PHE A 73 7.00 0.22 3.66
CA PHE A 73 7.56 -0.04 2.32
C PHE A 73 6.61 0.37 1.18
N SER A 74 5.46 0.98 1.48
CA SER A 74 4.43 1.31 0.49
C SER A 74 4.77 2.52 -0.39
N LEU A 75 5.73 3.36 0.02
CA LEU A 75 6.05 4.61 -0.67
C LEU A 75 6.39 4.45 -2.16
N PRO A 76 7.32 3.56 -2.56
CA PRO A 76 7.65 3.39 -3.98
C PRO A 76 6.42 2.98 -4.80
N MET A 77 5.56 2.14 -4.23
CA MET A 77 4.34 1.67 -4.91
C MET A 77 3.34 2.81 -5.14
N THR A 78 3.07 3.60 -4.09
CA THR A 78 2.17 4.76 -4.16
C THR A 78 2.73 5.87 -5.04
N THR A 79 4.04 6.10 -5.00
CA THR A 79 4.73 7.08 -5.85
C THR A 79 4.64 6.67 -7.33
N THR A 80 4.92 5.41 -7.64
CA THR A 80 4.82 4.86 -9.01
C THR A 80 3.39 5.01 -9.54
N ALA A 81 2.40 4.59 -8.74
CA ALA A 81 0.99 4.72 -9.11
C ALA A 81 0.59 6.18 -9.34
N GLY A 82 0.99 7.09 -8.44
CA GLY A 82 0.72 8.51 -8.56
C GLY A 82 1.27 9.13 -9.84
N HIS A 83 2.50 8.80 -10.21
CA HIS A 83 3.08 9.28 -11.47
C HIS A 83 2.37 8.69 -12.69
N LEU A 84 2.04 7.39 -12.69
CA LEU A 84 1.39 6.72 -13.83
C LEU A 84 -0.05 7.17 -14.07
N VAL A 85 -0.74 7.73 -13.09
CA VAL A 85 -2.07 8.33 -13.28
C VAL A 85 -1.98 9.59 -14.16
N PHE A 86 -0.89 10.36 -14.04
CA PHE A 86 -0.73 11.66 -14.72
C PHE A 86 0.29 11.65 -15.85
N SER A 87 1.00 10.54 -16.07
CA SER A 87 2.09 10.49 -17.05
C SER A 87 2.17 9.11 -17.70
N PRO A 88 2.29 9.03 -19.04
CA PRO A 88 2.35 7.74 -19.72
C PRO A 88 3.64 6.98 -19.45
N ARG A 89 4.70 7.64 -19.04
CA ARG A 89 6.00 7.03 -18.74
C ARG A 89 6.55 7.57 -17.43
N VAL A 90 7.13 6.69 -16.63
CA VAL A 90 7.78 7.05 -15.37
C VAL A 90 9.17 6.46 -15.34
N ALA A 91 10.17 7.31 -15.20
CA ALA A 91 11.54 6.86 -15.02
C ALA A 91 11.76 6.37 -13.59
N PHE A 92 12.43 5.24 -13.42
CA PHE A 92 12.79 4.69 -12.11
C PHE A 92 13.50 5.73 -11.22
N ARG A 93 14.40 6.54 -11.82
CA ARG A 93 15.11 7.62 -11.11
C ARG A 93 14.16 8.64 -10.48
N THR A 94 13.08 8.98 -11.16
CA THR A 94 12.06 9.93 -10.64
C THR A 94 11.32 9.35 -9.44
N VAL A 95 10.92 8.07 -9.53
CA VAL A 95 10.29 7.36 -8.41
C VAL A 95 11.24 7.29 -7.22
N ALA A 96 12.48 6.86 -7.44
CA ALA A 96 13.50 6.74 -6.39
C ALA A 96 13.76 8.10 -5.73
N ALA A 97 14.00 9.16 -6.49
CA ALA A 97 14.25 10.50 -5.97
C ALA A 97 13.06 11.02 -5.13
N THR A 98 11.82 10.81 -5.61
CA THR A 98 10.62 11.21 -4.87
C THR A 98 10.45 10.40 -3.59
N THR A 99 10.67 9.08 -3.66
CA THR A 99 10.63 8.17 -2.51
C THR A 99 11.64 8.56 -1.45
N ILE A 100 12.89 8.83 -1.84
CA ILE A 100 13.96 9.25 -0.91
C ILE A 100 13.61 10.59 -0.27
N ARG A 101 13.21 11.58 -1.08
CA ARG A 101 12.86 12.92 -0.57
C ARG A 101 11.67 12.92 0.39
N ARG A 102 10.67 12.06 0.16
CA ARG A 102 9.46 11.94 0.97
C ARG A 102 9.56 10.84 2.03
N GLY A 103 10.59 10.01 1.96
CA GLY A 103 10.80 8.87 2.85
C GLY A 103 10.95 9.26 4.30
N ALA A 104 11.81 10.23 4.61
CA ALA A 104 12.08 10.65 5.97
C ALA A 104 10.82 11.24 6.68
N PRO A 105 10.07 12.20 6.11
CA PRO A 105 8.85 12.69 6.74
C PRO A 105 7.76 11.61 6.85
N PHE A 106 7.65 10.72 5.84
CA PHE A 106 6.72 9.60 5.94
C PHE A 106 7.09 8.64 7.06
N LEU A 107 8.37 8.24 7.13
CA LEU A 107 8.88 7.31 8.13
C LEU A 107 8.61 7.85 9.54
N LEU A 108 8.92 9.11 9.78
CA LEU A 108 8.72 9.76 11.08
C LEU A 108 7.24 9.75 11.48
N LEU A 109 6.35 10.19 10.56
CA LEU A 109 4.90 10.18 10.80
C LEU A 109 4.35 8.77 10.99
N PHE A 110 4.83 7.82 10.18
CA PHE A 110 4.40 6.43 10.25
C PHE A 110 4.78 5.80 11.60
N VAL A 111 6.05 5.93 12.00
CA VAL A 111 6.54 5.38 13.27
C VAL A 111 5.83 6.04 14.46
N ALA A 112 5.73 7.38 14.48
CA ALA A 112 5.01 8.08 15.53
C ALA A 112 3.55 7.60 15.64
N ASN A 113 2.85 7.48 14.51
CA ASN A 113 1.49 6.97 14.50
C ASN A 113 1.41 5.51 14.96
N ARG A 114 2.36 4.63 14.60
CA ARG A 114 2.38 3.22 15.05
C ARG A 114 2.63 3.10 16.54
N VAL A 115 3.56 3.87 17.08
CA VAL A 115 3.79 3.93 18.54
C VAL A 115 2.50 4.36 19.26
N LEU A 116 1.88 5.46 18.81
CA LEU A 116 0.61 5.93 19.39
C LEU A 116 -0.52 4.91 19.23
N THR A 117 -0.58 4.19 18.11
CA THR A 117 -1.57 3.13 17.88
C THR A 117 -1.37 1.97 18.87
N LEU A 118 -0.13 1.52 19.03
CA LEU A 118 0.18 0.42 19.98
C LEU A 118 -0.09 0.84 21.43
N LEU A 119 0.29 2.04 21.82
CA LEU A 119 -0.04 2.59 23.14
C LEU A 119 -1.55 2.72 23.34
N GLY A 120 -2.26 3.19 22.30
CA GLY A 120 -3.72 3.27 22.33
C GLY A 120 -4.39 1.90 22.47
N LEU A 121 -3.89 0.87 21.75
CA LEU A 121 -4.39 -0.51 21.87
C LEU A 121 -4.07 -1.11 23.24
N ALA A 122 -2.92 -0.82 23.82
CA ALA A 122 -2.54 -1.29 25.16
C ALA A 122 -3.37 -0.62 26.25
N ALA A 123 -3.72 0.66 26.11
CA ALA A 123 -4.55 1.38 27.07
C ALA A 123 -6.05 1.02 26.90
N PHE A 124 -6.56 1.16 25.67
CA PHE A 124 -7.94 0.83 25.29
C PHE A 124 -8.01 0.52 23.78
N VAL A 125 -8.76 -0.51 23.41
CA VAL A 125 -8.89 -0.97 22.02
C VAL A 125 -9.43 0.14 21.11
N VAL A 126 -10.43 0.90 21.53
CA VAL A 126 -11.11 1.92 20.71
C VAL A 126 -10.17 3.07 20.30
N PRO A 127 -9.41 3.73 21.19
CA PRO A 127 -8.43 4.74 20.82
C PRO A 127 -7.35 4.21 19.87
N GLY A 128 -6.87 2.98 20.09
CA GLY A 128 -5.87 2.36 19.23
C GLY A 128 -6.38 2.14 17.81
N LEU A 129 -7.59 1.60 17.65
CA LEU A 129 -8.24 1.42 16.35
C LEU A 129 -8.50 2.77 15.64
N TYR A 130 -8.88 3.79 16.40
CA TYR A 130 -9.06 5.14 15.86
C TYR A 130 -7.76 5.73 15.29
N LEU A 131 -6.66 5.61 16.03
CA LEU A 131 -5.33 6.07 15.60
C LEU A 131 -4.82 5.27 14.39
N TRP A 132 -5.01 3.95 14.40
CA TRP A 132 -4.68 3.10 13.27
C TRP A 132 -5.41 3.55 11.99
N ARG A 133 -6.71 3.75 12.09
CA ARG A 133 -7.54 4.23 10.98
C ARG A 133 -7.08 5.60 10.47
N ALA A 134 -6.72 6.53 11.36
CA ALA A 134 -6.29 7.87 11.00
C ALA A 134 -5.05 7.88 10.07
N SER A 135 -4.26 6.81 10.04
CA SER A 135 -3.07 6.66 9.18
C SER A 135 -3.31 6.00 7.84
N TRP A 136 -4.53 5.54 7.54
CA TRP A 136 -4.81 4.72 6.35
C TRP A 136 -4.43 5.38 5.02
N PHE A 137 -4.52 6.70 4.92
CA PHE A 137 -4.18 7.47 3.72
C PHE A 137 -2.88 8.26 3.84
N LEU A 138 -2.07 8.00 4.87
CA LEU A 138 -0.84 8.75 5.12
C LEU A 138 0.15 8.63 3.94
N GLY A 139 0.36 7.42 3.40
CA GLY A 139 1.26 7.18 2.28
C GLY A 139 0.91 8.03 1.05
N PRO A 140 -0.29 7.88 0.46
CA PRO A 140 -0.72 8.68 -0.69
C PRO A 140 -0.71 10.20 -0.43
N VAL A 141 -1.12 10.66 0.75
CA VAL A 141 -1.12 12.10 1.08
C VAL A 141 0.29 12.66 1.11
N VAL A 142 1.24 12.01 1.79
CA VAL A 142 2.64 12.46 1.87
C VAL A 142 3.30 12.46 0.49
N THR A 143 3.04 11.44 -0.33
CA THR A 143 3.68 11.31 -1.64
C THR A 143 3.14 12.29 -2.67
N LEU A 144 1.83 12.46 -2.74
CA LEU A 144 1.17 13.22 -3.83
C LEU A 144 1.01 14.70 -3.53
N GLU A 145 0.74 15.05 -2.27
CA GLU A 145 0.36 16.43 -1.95
C GLU A 145 1.53 17.31 -1.53
N GLY A 146 2.63 16.70 -1.11
CA GLY A 146 3.86 17.45 -0.78
C GLY A 146 3.73 18.45 0.34
N SER A 147 2.68 18.35 1.14
CA SER A 147 2.37 19.23 2.27
C SER A 147 3.31 19.00 3.48
N SER A 148 3.28 19.92 4.44
CA SER A 148 4.01 19.74 5.71
C SER A 148 3.53 18.48 6.44
N MET A 149 4.35 17.97 7.36
CA MET A 149 4.04 16.74 8.11
C MET A 149 2.71 16.84 8.86
N GLU A 150 2.49 17.96 9.55
CA GLU A 150 1.25 18.20 10.29
C GLU A 150 0.03 18.28 9.36
N ALA A 151 0.16 19.00 8.24
CA ALA A 151 -0.91 19.11 7.25
C ALA A 151 -1.23 17.73 6.62
N SER A 152 -0.19 16.93 6.33
CA SER A 152 -0.35 15.56 5.79
C SER A 152 -1.09 14.65 6.77
N PHE A 153 -0.74 14.67 8.04
CA PHE A 153 -1.42 13.88 9.07
C PHE A 153 -2.88 14.32 9.25
N ARG A 154 -3.11 15.62 9.38
CA ARG A 154 -4.46 16.20 9.53
C ARG A 154 -5.36 15.86 8.33
N ARG A 155 -4.79 15.91 7.12
CA ARG A 155 -5.51 15.60 5.88
C ARG A 155 -5.81 14.12 5.74
N GLY A 156 -4.81 13.24 5.97
CA GLY A 156 -5.00 11.78 5.98
C GLY A 156 -6.08 11.35 6.96
N ARG A 157 -6.07 11.91 8.17
CA ARG A 157 -7.11 11.70 9.19
C ARG A 157 -8.49 12.18 8.72
N ARG A 158 -8.59 13.36 8.09
CA ARG A 158 -9.85 13.88 7.54
C ARG A 158 -10.44 12.95 6.49
N PHE A 159 -9.61 12.39 5.60
CA PHE A 159 -10.06 11.42 4.61
C PHE A 159 -10.53 10.11 5.25
N ALA A 160 -9.80 9.58 6.20
CA ALA A 160 -10.12 8.32 6.85
C ALA A 160 -11.42 8.39 7.68
N ILE A 161 -11.68 9.50 8.36
CA ILE A 161 -12.77 9.61 9.33
C ILE A 161 -14.08 10.13 8.71
N GLY A 162 -14.03 10.96 7.68
CA GLY A 162 -15.20 11.69 7.20
C GLY A 162 -16.25 10.90 6.39
N PHE A 163 -15.97 9.66 5.93
CA PHE A 163 -16.89 8.79 5.19
C PHE A 163 -16.91 7.39 5.78
N HIS A 164 -17.47 7.26 7.00
CA HIS A 164 -17.35 6.03 7.78
C HIS A 164 -17.79 4.77 7.02
N GLY A 165 -18.99 4.74 6.45
CA GLY A 165 -19.51 3.56 5.77
C GLY A 165 -18.74 3.21 4.49
N HIS A 166 -18.48 4.20 3.65
CA HIS A 166 -17.83 4.00 2.36
C HIS A 166 -16.36 3.56 2.51
N VAL A 167 -15.57 4.29 3.32
CA VAL A 167 -14.16 3.92 3.58
C VAL A 167 -14.06 2.59 4.30
N PHE A 168 -14.99 2.28 5.20
CA PHE A 168 -15.02 1.00 5.89
C PHE A 168 -15.31 -0.16 4.91
N GLY A 169 -16.26 0.00 3.99
CA GLY A 169 -16.55 -0.99 2.95
C GLY A 169 -15.32 -1.27 2.06
N HIS A 170 -14.59 -0.24 1.65
CA HIS A 170 -13.33 -0.41 0.92
C HIS A 170 -12.25 -1.10 1.75
N ALA A 171 -12.13 -0.75 3.04
CA ALA A 171 -11.17 -1.36 3.94
C ALA A 171 -11.46 -2.85 4.15
N PHE A 172 -12.73 -3.20 4.32
CA PHE A 172 -13.16 -4.60 4.43
C PHE A 172 -12.83 -5.39 3.17
N ASN A 173 -13.17 -4.86 1.98
CA ASN A 173 -12.83 -5.51 0.72
C ASN A 173 -11.31 -5.64 0.51
N ALA A 174 -10.54 -4.63 0.84
CA ALA A 174 -9.08 -4.68 0.76
C ALA A 174 -8.48 -5.72 1.73
N ALA A 175 -9.03 -5.82 2.95
CA ALA A 175 -8.62 -6.82 3.93
C ALA A 175 -8.96 -8.24 3.46
N MET A 176 -10.17 -8.48 2.95
CA MET A 176 -10.57 -9.76 2.39
C MET A 176 -9.69 -10.16 1.20
N LEU A 177 -9.41 -9.21 0.30
CA LEU A 177 -8.51 -9.42 -0.82
C LEU A 177 -7.09 -9.77 -0.35
N LEU A 178 -6.58 -9.08 0.67
CA LEU A 178 -5.26 -9.36 1.25
C LEU A 178 -5.20 -10.78 1.81
N VAL A 179 -6.20 -11.18 2.59
CA VAL A 179 -6.29 -12.53 3.15
C VAL A 179 -6.35 -13.58 2.04
N TYR A 180 -7.23 -13.38 1.05
CA TYR A 180 -7.37 -14.30 -0.08
C TYR A 180 -6.05 -14.46 -0.87
N LEU A 181 -5.41 -13.36 -1.25
CA LEU A 181 -4.14 -13.38 -1.97
C LEU A 181 -3.01 -13.96 -1.12
N THR A 182 -2.99 -13.67 0.18
CA THR A 182 -2.00 -14.26 1.10
C THR A 182 -2.14 -15.78 1.12
N ILE A 183 -3.36 -16.30 1.27
CA ILE A 183 -3.62 -17.75 1.25
C ILE A 183 -3.20 -18.34 -0.11
N ALA A 184 -3.58 -17.69 -1.22
CA ALA A 184 -3.24 -18.16 -2.56
C ALA A 184 -1.73 -18.23 -2.79
N PHE A 185 -0.99 -17.17 -2.47
CA PHE A 185 0.48 -17.14 -2.61
C PHE A 185 1.17 -18.08 -1.62
N THR A 186 0.67 -18.21 -0.39
CA THR A 186 1.20 -19.17 0.59
C THR A 186 1.01 -20.60 0.08
N SER A 187 -0.18 -20.95 -0.43
CA SER A 187 -0.45 -22.27 -0.99
C SER A 187 0.40 -22.56 -2.23
N LEU A 188 0.55 -21.58 -3.12
CA LEU A 188 1.41 -21.70 -4.30
C LEU A 188 2.88 -21.88 -3.89
N ALA A 189 3.39 -21.09 -2.96
CA ALA A 189 4.75 -21.20 -2.45
C ALA A 189 5.00 -22.56 -1.81
N HIS A 190 4.07 -23.03 -0.98
CA HIS A 190 4.14 -24.37 -0.38
C HIS A 190 4.14 -25.48 -1.45
N PHE A 191 3.26 -25.37 -2.44
CA PHE A 191 3.20 -26.34 -3.54
C PHE A 191 4.52 -26.38 -4.33
N LEU A 192 5.08 -25.19 -4.66
CA LEU A 192 6.36 -25.10 -5.39
C LEU A 192 7.51 -25.71 -4.57
N VAL A 193 7.59 -25.38 -3.28
CA VAL A 193 8.61 -25.96 -2.39
C VAL A 193 8.46 -27.48 -2.31
N ALA A 194 7.25 -27.98 -2.10
CA ALA A 194 7.00 -29.43 -1.93
C ALA A 194 7.21 -30.23 -3.22
N LYS A 195 6.85 -29.67 -4.40
CA LYS A 195 6.86 -30.40 -5.67
C LYS A 195 8.10 -30.15 -6.52
N VAL A 196 8.65 -28.93 -6.53
CA VAL A 196 9.79 -28.54 -7.38
C VAL A 196 11.11 -28.88 -6.70
N PHE A 197 11.22 -28.59 -5.39
CA PHE A 197 12.45 -28.81 -4.64
C PHE A 197 12.52 -30.18 -3.95
N GLY A 198 11.42 -30.96 -3.97
CA GLY A 198 11.38 -32.35 -3.52
C GLY A 198 11.88 -32.58 -2.10
N GLN A 199 12.34 -33.80 -1.83
CA GLN A 199 12.83 -34.20 -0.50
C GLN A 199 14.10 -33.49 -0.04
N THR A 200 14.83 -32.82 -0.92
CA THR A 200 16.03 -32.04 -0.55
C THR A 200 15.71 -30.86 0.36
N PHE A 201 14.48 -30.34 0.28
CA PHE A 201 14.01 -29.26 1.17
C PHE A 201 13.41 -29.79 2.47
N THR A 202 12.95 -31.06 2.51
CA THR A 202 12.54 -31.71 3.76
C THR A 202 13.71 -31.87 4.73
N ALA A 203 14.93 -32.11 4.25
CA ALA A 203 16.12 -32.12 5.09
C ALA A 203 16.48 -30.74 5.67
N LEU A 204 16.13 -29.65 5.00
CA LEU A 204 16.20 -28.28 5.53
C LEU A 204 15.02 -27.94 6.47
N ALA A 205 13.90 -28.63 6.33
CA ALA A 205 12.73 -28.51 7.21
C ALA A 205 12.87 -29.34 8.51
N GLU A 206 13.80 -30.30 8.53
CA GLU A 206 14.20 -31.05 9.75
C GLU A 206 15.11 -30.26 10.68
N LEU A 207 15.67 -29.13 10.27
CA LEU A 207 16.15 -28.13 11.20
C LEU A 207 14.95 -27.74 12.11
N PRO A 208 15.13 -27.36 13.41
CA PRO A 208 14.05 -27.14 14.38
C PRO A 208 13.16 -25.95 14.01
N LEU A 209 12.54 -26.05 12.84
CA LEU A 209 11.84 -25.03 12.10
C LEU A 209 10.35 -25.39 11.88
N GLN A 210 9.85 -26.48 12.52
CA GLN A 210 8.47 -26.90 12.25
C GLN A 210 7.49 -25.74 12.39
N ASP A 211 7.61 -24.90 13.41
CA ASP A 211 6.81 -23.69 13.55
C ASP A 211 7.31 -22.52 12.67
N GLY A 212 8.59 -22.48 12.34
CA GLY A 212 9.20 -21.42 11.53
C GLY A 212 8.90 -21.53 10.03
N TYR A 213 8.82 -22.72 9.46
CA TYR A 213 8.57 -22.93 8.04
C TYR A 213 7.21 -22.35 7.59
N TYR A 214 6.15 -22.71 8.27
CA TYR A 214 4.81 -22.19 7.95
C TYR A 214 4.72 -20.69 8.17
N ALA A 215 5.37 -20.14 9.19
CA ALA A 215 5.46 -18.71 9.43
C ALA A 215 6.17 -17.99 8.27
N TYR A 216 7.30 -18.53 7.77
CA TYR A 216 8.02 -17.94 6.65
C TYR A 216 7.25 -18.02 5.34
N ILE A 217 6.62 -19.15 5.01
CA ILE A 217 5.81 -19.26 3.79
C ILE A 217 4.62 -18.31 3.85
N THR A 218 3.94 -18.19 5.00
CA THR A 218 2.85 -17.23 5.19
C THR A 218 3.36 -15.80 5.09
N LEU A 219 4.52 -15.49 5.67
CA LEU A 219 5.16 -14.18 5.56
C LEU A 219 5.48 -13.82 4.10
N VAL A 220 6.01 -14.77 3.32
CA VAL A 220 6.28 -14.59 1.89
C VAL A 220 4.97 -14.39 1.11
N GLY A 221 3.95 -15.20 1.39
CA GLY A 221 2.63 -15.05 0.78
C GLY A 221 2.02 -13.68 1.04
N PHE A 222 2.07 -13.21 2.28
CA PHE A 222 1.66 -11.86 2.65
C PHE A 222 2.49 -10.78 1.94
N ALA A 223 3.82 -10.92 1.94
CA ALA A 223 4.73 -9.96 1.33
C ALA A 223 4.53 -9.83 -0.18
N LEU A 224 4.11 -10.89 -0.86
CA LEU A 224 3.75 -10.88 -2.28
C LEU A 224 2.36 -10.25 -2.52
N ALA A 225 1.42 -10.44 -1.61
CA ALA A 225 0.05 -9.93 -1.73
C ALA A 225 -0.05 -8.42 -1.41
N ALA A 226 0.65 -7.97 -0.37
CA ALA A 226 0.51 -6.64 0.21
C ALA A 226 0.80 -5.48 -0.77
N PRO A 227 1.78 -5.54 -1.69
CA PRO A 227 2.00 -4.49 -2.69
C PRO A 227 0.79 -4.27 -3.60
N PHE A 228 0.12 -5.34 -4.04
CA PHE A 228 -1.09 -5.21 -4.85
C PHE A 228 -2.22 -4.52 -4.09
N VAL A 229 -2.44 -4.93 -2.84
CA VAL A 229 -3.46 -4.31 -1.97
C VAL A 229 -3.11 -2.85 -1.67
N THR A 230 -1.83 -2.50 -1.55
CA THR A 230 -1.38 -1.11 -1.45
C THR A 230 -1.79 -0.30 -2.69
N LEU A 231 -1.68 -0.86 -3.89
CA LEU A 231 -2.13 -0.22 -5.11
C LEU A 231 -3.66 -0.06 -5.15
N VAL A 232 -4.41 -1.08 -4.75
CA VAL A 232 -5.87 -0.98 -4.59
C VAL A 232 -6.21 0.16 -3.63
N TRP A 233 -5.50 0.25 -2.49
CA TRP A 233 -5.69 1.29 -1.49
C TRP A 233 -5.37 2.71 -2.00
N PHE A 234 -4.41 2.82 -2.91
CA PHE A 234 -4.14 4.07 -3.62
C PHE A 234 -5.35 4.52 -4.46
N PHE A 235 -6.03 3.61 -5.17
CA PHE A 235 -7.25 3.96 -5.92
C PHE A 235 -8.43 4.30 -5.01
N VAL A 236 -8.53 3.65 -3.85
CA VAL A 236 -9.50 4.05 -2.80
C VAL A 236 -9.24 5.47 -2.31
N TYR A 237 -7.96 5.84 -2.11
CA TYR A 237 -7.61 7.21 -1.77
C TYR A 237 -8.07 8.21 -2.84
N LEU A 238 -7.85 7.91 -4.13
CA LEU A 238 -8.33 8.76 -5.23
C LEU A 238 -9.85 8.91 -5.22
N ASP A 239 -10.60 7.81 -5.04
CA ASP A 239 -12.07 7.84 -4.96
C ASP A 239 -12.55 8.70 -3.78
N VAL A 240 -11.97 8.52 -2.60
CA VAL A 240 -12.30 9.33 -1.42
C VAL A 240 -12.00 10.81 -1.65
N ARG A 241 -10.89 11.12 -2.32
CA ARG A 241 -10.50 12.49 -2.65
C ARG A 241 -11.47 13.13 -3.64
N ILE A 242 -11.87 12.40 -4.68
CA ILE A 242 -12.87 12.86 -5.65
C ILE A 242 -14.17 13.22 -4.94
N ARG A 243 -14.69 12.33 -4.11
CA ARG A 243 -15.96 12.52 -3.39
C ARG A 243 -15.93 13.66 -2.37
N LYS A 244 -14.79 13.90 -1.75
CA LYS A 244 -14.66 14.92 -0.70
C LYS A 244 -14.30 16.31 -1.20
N GLU A 245 -13.53 16.38 -2.25
CA GLU A 245 -12.94 17.64 -2.72
C GLU A 245 -13.51 18.07 -4.08
N GLY A 246 -14.37 17.25 -4.71
CA GLY A 246 -14.86 17.54 -6.07
C GLY A 246 -13.70 17.63 -7.08
N TRP A 247 -12.67 16.81 -6.86
CA TRP A 247 -11.45 16.87 -7.65
C TRP A 247 -11.64 16.58 -9.13
N ASP A 248 -12.66 15.80 -9.47
CA ASP A 248 -13.15 15.58 -10.82
C ASP A 248 -13.61 16.88 -11.50
N LEU A 249 -14.32 17.73 -10.78
CA LEU A 249 -14.77 19.04 -11.25
C LEU A 249 -13.58 20.00 -11.43
N GLU A 250 -12.66 20.05 -10.47
CA GLU A 250 -11.45 20.88 -10.58
C GLU A 250 -10.63 20.53 -11.82
N ILE A 251 -10.40 19.23 -12.07
CA ILE A 251 -9.67 18.77 -13.25
C ILE A 251 -10.45 19.08 -14.54
N ALA A 252 -11.76 18.87 -14.55
CA ALA A 252 -12.60 19.21 -15.70
C ALA A 252 -12.53 20.71 -16.05
N PHE A 253 -12.56 21.59 -15.04
CA PHE A 253 -12.43 23.03 -15.24
C PHE A 253 -11.04 23.42 -15.76
N ARG A 254 -9.96 22.87 -15.17
CA ARG A 254 -8.58 23.11 -15.62
C ARG A 254 -8.34 22.63 -17.06
N SER A 255 -8.88 21.47 -17.42
CA SER A 255 -8.75 20.93 -18.79
C SER A 255 -9.49 21.77 -19.82
N ARG A 256 -10.68 22.32 -19.47
CA ARG A 256 -11.43 23.25 -20.32
C ARG A 256 -10.71 24.57 -20.48
N ALA A 257 -10.19 25.15 -19.38
CA ALA A 257 -9.41 26.40 -19.45
C ALA A 257 -8.17 26.23 -20.37
N ALA A 258 -7.41 25.16 -20.21
CA ALA A 258 -6.26 24.89 -21.06
C ALA A 258 -6.61 24.73 -22.55
N LYS A 259 -7.77 24.11 -22.87
CA LYS A 259 -8.23 24.00 -24.25
C LYS A 259 -8.68 25.36 -24.84
N MET A 260 -9.28 26.22 -24.02
CA MET A 260 -9.65 27.58 -24.47
C MET A 260 -8.41 28.44 -24.75
N GLU A 261 -7.36 28.35 -23.92
CA GLU A 261 -6.08 29.03 -24.15
C GLU A 261 -5.39 28.56 -25.44
N GLN A 262 -5.43 27.26 -25.75
CA GLN A 262 -4.84 26.68 -26.97
C GLN A 262 -5.66 27.00 -28.23
N GLY A 263 -6.97 27.23 -28.08
CA GLY A 263 -7.84 27.61 -29.23
C GLY A 263 -7.82 29.09 -29.57
N HIS A 264 -7.15 29.93 -28.76
CA HIS A 264 -6.99 31.38 -29.00
C HIS A 264 -5.56 31.75 -29.44
N ALA A 265 -4.66 30.75 -29.55
CA ALA A 265 -3.33 30.88 -30.08
C ALA A 265 -3.23 30.31 -31.54
#